data_579be45d6c91a06181f1a523971b11ed
#
_entry.id   579be45d6c91a06181f1a523971b11ed
#
_cell.length_a   1.000
_cell.length_b   1.000
_cell.length_c   1.000
_cell.angle_alpha   90.00
_cell.angle_beta   90.00
_cell.angle_gamma   90.00
#
_symmetry.space_group_name_H-M   'P 1'
#
loop_
_entity.id
_entity.type
_entity.pdbx_description
1 polymer ?
#
loop_
_entity_poly.entity_id
_entity_poly.type
_entity_poly.pdbx_seq_one_letter_code
_entity_poly.pdbx_strand_id
1 'polypeptide(L)'
;KTEEFNHAFWRMFRTAVKSVSPDKLILAEHYGDAAPWLTGNQWDSIMNYDAFMEPVTWFLTGVSKHSTEKREDMYNNADVFWGTMSYQMGKLPSQAISVAMNQLSNHDHSRFLTRTNRQIGRVETEGSAAADANVEKAVLREAVLLQMTWNGAPTVYYGDEAGVTGWTDPDNRRTYPWGREDMELIAFHKAAISLRKEYPVLRHGSLKQLYGAYGVLAYGRFDETEKI
;
A
#
# COMPACT_ATOMS: atom_id res chain seq x y z
N LYS A 1 -3.03 18.32 3.16
CA LYS A 1 -2.76 19.32 2.10
C LYS A 1 -1.35 19.89 2.25
N THR A 2 -0.40 19.00 2.05
CA THR A 2 1.03 19.29 2.23
C THR A 2 1.58 20.27 1.18
N GLU A 3 0.97 20.30 -0.01
CA GLU A 3 1.30 21.20 -1.10
C GLU A 3 0.95 22.67 -0.86
N GLU A 4 0.12 22.97 0.13
CA GLU A 4 -0.23 24.35 0.50
C GLU A 4 0.94 25.12 1.12
N PHE A 5 1.94 24.40 1.64
CA PHE A 5 3.15 24.98 2.19
C PHE A 5 4.27 25.00 1.15
N ASN A 6 4.99 26.11 1.11
CA ASN A 6 6.09 26.28 0.14
C ASN A 6 7.33 25.44 0.53
N HIS A 7 8.23 25.27 -0.43
CA HIS A 7 9.46 24.50 -0.23
C HIS A 7 10.38 25.03 0.88
N ALA A 8 10.37 26.36 1.14
CA ALA A 8 11.17 26.93 2.23
C ALA A 8 10.66 26.49 3.59
N PHE A 9 9.33 26.43 3.78
CA PHE A 9 8.71 25.88 4.99
C PHE A 9 9.16 24.43 5.23
N TRP A 10 9.09 23.59 4.22
CA TRP A 10 9.45 22.16 4.37
C TRP A 10 10.94 21.96 4.68
N ARG A 11 11.81 22.77 4.12
CA ARG A 11 13.24 22.76 4.47
C ARG A 11 13.48 23.16 5.93
N MET A 12 12.79 24.20 6.42
CA MET A 12 12.85 24.61 7.82
C MET A 12 12.29 23.53 8.74
N PHE A 13 11.13 22.95 8.38
CA PHE A 13 10.49 21.86 9.10
C PHE A 13 11.46 20.66 9.22
N ARG A 14 12.07 20.25 8.10
CA ARG A 14 13.08 19.18 8.11
C ARG A 14 14.26 19.51 9.03
N THR A 15 14.79 20.71 8.94
CA THR A 15 15.90 21.13 9.81
C THR A 15 15.53 20.98 11.29
N ALA A 16 14.35 21.41 11.68
CA ALA A 16 13.88 21.29 13.06
C ALA A 16 13.70 19.83 13.48
N VAL A 17 13.08 18.99 12.64
CA VAL A 17 12.90 17.56 12.96
C VAL A 17 14.24 16.83 13.07
N LYS A 18 15.13 17.04 12.10
CA LYS A 18 16.44 16.35 12.06
C LYS A 18 17.41 16.86 13.12
N SER A 19 17.21 18.06 13.69
CA SER A 19 17.99 18.53 14.83
C SER A 19 17.67 17.77 16.13
N VAL A 20 16.48 17.20 16.25
CA VAL A 20 16.12 16.32 17.37
C VAL A 20 16.79 14.95 17.24
N SER A 21 16.75 14.38 16.04
CA SER A 21 17.48 13.16 15.67
C SER A 21 17.50 13.03 14.15
N PRO A 22 18.65 12.72 13.54
CA PRO A 22 18.75 12.50 12.08
C PRO A 22 17.90 11.33 11.60
N ASP A 23 17.61 10.35 12.47
CA ASP A 23 16.85 9.14 12.14
C ASP A 23 15.33 9.35 12.16
N LYS A 24 14.84 10.53 12.56
CA LYS A 24 13.40 10.82 12.51
C LYS A 24 12.90 10.86 11.07
N LEU A 25 11.89 10.05 10.78
CA LEU A 25 11.22 10.00 9.47
C LEU A 25 10.26 11.19 9.30
N ILE A 26 10.30 11.80 8.12
CA ILE A 26 9.31 12.78 7.66
C ILE A 26 8.53 12.13 6.53
N LEU A 27 7.32 11.67 6.84
CA LEU A 27 6.40 11.03 5.92
C LEU A 27 5.24 11.97 5.60
N ALA A 28 4.98 12.19 4.31
CA ALA A 28 3.90 13.06 3.87
C ALA A 28 2.67 12.25 3.42
N GLU A 29 1.49 12.69 3.86
CA GLU A 29 0.23 12.32 3.24
C GLU A 29 0.00 13.28 2.06
N HIS A 30 0.27 12.78 0.86
CA HIS A 30 0.22 13.56 -0.37
C HIS A 30 -0.35 12.71 -1.50
N TYR A 31 -1.27 13.31 -2.28
CA TYR A 31 -1.82 12.72 -3.49
C TYR A 31 -1.17 13.38 -4.72
N GLY A 32 -0.85 12.57 -5.71
CA GLY A 32 -0.22 13.04 -6.93
C GLY A 32 1.31 13.08 -6.90
N ASP A 33 1.92 13.93 -7.72
CA ASP A 33 3.37 13.96 -7.90
C ASP A 33 4.11 14.56 -6.70
N ALA A 34 4.75 13.73 -5.92
CA ALA A 34 5.54 14.11 -4.75
C ALA A 34 7.03 14.38 -5.07
N ALA A 35 7.49 14.13 -6.30
CA ALA A 35 8.91 14.25 -6.65
C ALA A 35 9.54 15.60 -6.28
N PRO A 36 8.85 16.76 -6.42
CA PRO A 36 9.43 18.05 -6.04
C PRO A 36 9.81 18.20 -4.57
N TRP A 37 9.22 17.40 -3.67
CA TRP A 37 9.49 17.44 -2.23
C TRP A 37 10.41 16.31 -1.75
N LEU A 38 10.69 15.30 -2.60
CA LEU A 38 11.51 14.13 -2.26
C LEU A 38 12.98 14.30 -2.70
N THR A 39 13.47 15.52 -2.72
CA THR A 39 14.82 15.90 -3.16
C THR A 39 15.89 15.73 -2.08
N GLY A 40 15.56 15.10 -0.94
CA GLY A 40 16.48 14.85 0.18
C GLY A 40 16.58 15.97 1.22
N ASN A 41 15.95 17.12 0.96
CA ASN A 41 15.99 18.27 1.87
C ASN A 41 14.64 18.72 2.42
N GLN A 42 13.58 17.94 2.16
CA GLN A 42 12.21 18.20 2.61
C GLN A 42 11.62 16.92 3.22
N TRP A 43 10.81 16.15 2.46
CA TRP A 43 10.25 14.88 2.94
C TRP A 43 11.24 13.74 2.72
N ASP A 44 11.15 12.72 3.57
CA ASP A 44 11.89 11.46 3.38
C ASP A 44 11.05 10.46 2.58
N SER A 45 9.72 10.46 2.80
CA SER A 45 8.82 9.44 2.30
C SER A 45 7.40 9.98 2.12
N ILE A 46 6.57 9.17 1.48
CA ILE A 46 5.14 9.43 1.24
C ILE A 46 4.29 8.20 1.58
N MET A 47 3.00 8.43 1.82
CA MET A 47 2.00 7.39 1.71
C MET A 47 1.87 7.02 0.23
N ASN A 48 2.24 5.78 -0.11
CA ASN A 48 2.42 5.35 -1.50
C ASN A 48 1.09 4.95 -2.15
N TYR A 49 0.28 5.95 -2.48
CA TYR A 49 -1.00 5.72 -3.13
C TYR A 49 -0.82 5.28 -4.59
N ASP A 50 -0.15 6.11 -5.39
CA ASP A 50 -0.12 5.98 -6.84
C ASP A 50 0.79 4.84 -7.32
N ALA A 51 1.92 4.60 -6.61
CA ALA A 51 2.90 3.58 -6.97
C ALA A 51 2.76 2.27 -6.16
N PHE A 52 1.65 2.08 -5.43
CA PHE A 52 1.39 0.81 -4.74
C PHE A 52 -0.10 0.59 -4.46
N MET A 53 -0.73 1.38 -3.57
CA MET A 53 -2.07 1.07 -3.08
C MET A 53 -3.10 0.96 -4.20
N GLU A 54 -3.15 1.94 -5.10
CA GLU A 54 -4.15 1.98 -6.16
C GLU A 54 -3.95 0.87 -7.19
N PRO A 55 -2.75 0.69 -7.79
CA PRO A 55 -2.54 -0.40 -8.75
C PRO A 55 -2.81 -1.78 -8.18
N VAL A 56 -2.39 -2.06 -6.94
CA VAL A 56 -2.67 -3.33 -6.26
C VAL A 56 -4.18 -3.51 -6.03
N THR A 57 -4.87 -2.44 -5.62
CA THR A 57 -6.31 -2.47 -5.43
C THR A 57 -7.05 -2.79 -6.74
N TRP A 58 -6.76 -2.05 -7.82
CA TRP A 58 -7.43 -2.24 -9.10
C TRP A 58 -7.18 -3.62 -9.67
N PHE A 59 -5.93 -4.05 -9.66
CA PHE A 59 -5.55 -5.34 -10.20
C PHE A 59 -6.24 -6.49 -9.49
N LEU A 60 -6.24 -6.49 -8.16
CA LEU A 60 -6.76 -7.61 -7.38
C LEU A 60 -8.27 -7.57 -7.13
N THR A 61 -8.88 -6.39 -7.17
CA THR A 61 -10.29 -6.26 -6.76
C THR A 61 -11.21 -5.64 -7.82
N GLY A 62 -10.67 -4.91 -8.78
CA GLY A 62 -11.47 -4.21 -9.80
C GLY A 62 -12.36 -3.10 -9.25
N VAL A 63 -12.04 -2.54 -8.07
CA VAL A 63 -12.75 -1.38 -7.50
C VAL A 63 -11.76 -0.29 -7.09
N SER A 64 -12.24 0.93 -6.95
CA SER A 64 -11.43 2.05 -6.45
C SER A 64 -11.12 1.92 -4.96
N LYS A 65 -10.08 2.60 -4.50
CA LYS A 65 -9.66 2.62 -3.08
C LYS A 65 -10.75 3.08 -2.09
N HIS A 66 -11.71 3.84 -2.58
CA HIS A 66 -12.86 4.29 -1.78
C HIS A 66 -14.09 3.38 -1.92
N SER A 67 -14.02 2.32 -2.71
CA SER A 67 -15.18 1.48 -3.08
C SER A 67 -16.34 2.30 -3.69
N THR A 68 -16.02 3.32 -4.50
CA THR A 68 -17.02 4.22 -5.09
C THR A 68 -17.26 3.98 -6.56
N GLU A 69 -16.36 3.26 -7.22
CA GLU A 69 -16.46 2.93 -8.65
C GLU A 69 -15.84 1.57 -8.96
N LYS A 70 -16.35 0.93 -9.99
CA LYS A 70 -15.74 -0.26 -10.57
C LYS A 70 -14.69 0.10 -11.59
N ARG A 71 -13.61 -0.67 -11.63
CA ARG A 71 -12.47 -0.53 -12.53
C ARG A 71 -12.24 -1.86 -13.24
N GLU A 72 -13.27 -2.33 -13.93
CA GLU A 72 -13.24 -3.62 -14.64
C GLU A 72 -12.17 -3.65 -15.75
N ASP A 73 -11.85 -2.51 -16.32
CA ASP A 73 -10.77 -2.31 -17.28
C ASP A 73 -9.37 -2.59 -16.70
N MET A 74 -9.22 -2.48 -15.39
CA MET A 74 -7.97 -2.69 -14.66
C MET A 74 -7.90 -4.03 -13.92
N TYR A 75 -9.06 -4.68 -13.73
CA TYR A 75 -9.15 -5.95 -13.00
C TYR A 75 -8.39 -7.06 -13.73
N ASN A 76 -7.45 -7.70 -13.02
CA ASN A 76 -6.58 -8.73 -13.57
C ASN A 76 -5.75 -8.31 -14.80
N ASN A 77 -5.69 -7.01 -15.10
CA ASN A 77 -4.98 -6.48 -16.27
C ASN A 77 -3.51 -6.21 -15.91
N ALA A 78 -2.63 -7.17 -16.23
CA ALA A 78 -1.21 -7.09 -15.92
C ALA A 78 -0.52 -5.94 -16.66
N ASP A 79 -0.92 -5.62 -17.89
CA ASP A 79 -0.30 -4.53 -18.66
C ASP A 79 -0.58 -3.18 -18.02
N VAL A 80 -1.83 -2.95 -17.59
CA VAL A 80 -2.21 -1.74 -16.86
C VAL A 80 -1.47 -1.67 -15.51
N PHE A 81 -1.40 -2.78 -14.77
CA PHE A 81 -0.66 -2.83 -13.51
C PHE A 81 0.82 -2.45 -13.70
N TRP A 82 1.52 -3.14 -14.60
CA TRP A 82 2.95 -2.89 -14.83
C TRP A 82 3.22 -1.50 -15.41
N GLY A 83 2.39 -1.05 -16.34
CA GLY A 83 2.50 0.30 -16.92
C GLY A 83 2.35 1.38 -15.85
N THR A 84 1.33 1.26 -14.99
CA THR A 84 1.09 2.23 -13.89
C THR A 84 2.22 2.19 -12.86
N MET A 85 2.62 1.00 -12.41
CA MET A 85 3.70 0.85 -11.43
C MET A 85 5.02 1.43 -11.95
N SER A 86 5.41 1.10 -13.18
CA SER A 86 6.65 1.59 -13.78
C SER A 86 6.62 3.12 -13.96
N TYR A 87 5.50 3.67 -14.40
CA TYR A 87 5.35 5.11 -14.59
C TYR A 87 5.42 5.87 -13.27
N GLN A 88 4.67 5.43 -12.25
CA GLN A 88 4.61 6.12 -10.97
C GLN A 88 5.92 5.96 -10.16
N MET A 89 6.49 4.76 -10.15
CA MET A 89 7.80 4.54 -9.52
C MET A 89 8.90 5.34 -10.22
N GLY A 90 8.85 5.45 -11.55
CA GLY A 90 9.83 6.20 -12.34
C GLY A 90 9.86 7.71 -12.07
N LYS A 91 8.83 8.27 -11.46
CA LYS A 91 8.80 9.69 -11.04
C LYS A 91 9.57 9.94 -9.74
N LEU A 92 9.74 8.93 -8.91
CA LEU A 92 10.27 9.08 -7.56
C LEU A 92 11.77 8.73 -7.51
N PRO A 93 12.57 9.46 -6.71
CA PRO A 93 13.93 9.05 -6.42
C PRO A 93 13.97 7.65 -5.81
N SER A 94 14.96 6.83 -6.19
CA SER A 94 15.07 5.44 -5.72
C SER A 94 15.11 5.32 -4.19
N GLN A 95 15.76 6.27 -3.52
CA GLN A 95 15.82 6.34 -2.06
C GLN A 95 14.44 6.56 -1.44
N ALA A 96 13.60 7.40 -2.06
CA ALA A 96 12.25 7.66 -1.59
C ALA A 96 11.33 6.45 -1.82
N ILE A 97 11.47 5.75 -2.98
CA ILE A 97 10.71 4.52 -3.25
C ILE A 97 11.02 3.44 -2.22
N SER A 98 12.30 3.25 -1.85
CA SER A 98 12.72 2.20 -0.92
C SER A 98 12.12 2.35 0.48
N VAL A 99 11.68 3.55 0.85
CA VAL A 99 11.02 3.87 2.13
C VAL A 99 9.58 4.36 1.95
N ALA A 100 9.03 4.30 0.74
CA ALA A 100 7.64 4.67 0.48
C ALA A 100 6.69 3.74 1.25
N MET A 101 5.70 4.33 1.91
CA MET A 101 4.77 3.62 2.78
C MET A 101 3.76 2.81 1.93
N ASN A 102 4.07 1.53 1.72
CA ASN A 102 3.22 0.60 1.01
C ASN A 102 2.11 0.07 1.94
N GLN A 103 0.92 0.58 1.77
CA GLN A 103 -0.26 0.26 2.58
C GLN A 103 -1.35 -0.37 1.71
N LEU A 104 -2.13 -1.27 2.28
CA LEU A 104 -3.33 -1.83 1.64
C LEU A 104 -4.59 -1.09 2.09
N SER A 105 -4.66 -0.72 3.36
CA SER A 105 -5.72 0.09 3.95
C SER A 105 -5.14 1.27 4.73
N ASN A 106 -5.95 2.28 5.01
CA ASN A 106 -5.62 3.39 5.89
C ASN A 106 -6.89 4.00 6.51
N HIS A 107 -6.72 5.15 7.16
CA HIS A 107 -7.77 5.86 7.89
C HIS A 107 -8.85 6.53 7.03
N ASP A 108 -8.63 6.68 5.71
CA ASP A 108 -9.55 7.34 4.77
C ASP A 108 -10.29 6.35 3.86
N HIS A 109 -9.59 5.28 3.44
CA HIS A 109 -10.07 4.38 2.41
C HIS A 109 -10.84 3.19 3.01
N SER A 110 -11.67 2.54 2.19
CA SER A 110 -12.26 1.26 2.61
C SER A 110 -11.15 0.24 2.89
N ARG A 111 -11.42 -0.68 3.83
CA ARG A 111 -10.49 -1.77 4.12
C ARG A 111 -10.25 -2.62 2.89
N PHE A 112 -9.00 -3.08 2.69
CA PHE A 112 -8.68 -3.91 1.53
C PHE A 112 -9.53 -5.18 1.51
N LEU A 113 -9.74 -5.81 2.66
CA LEU A 113 -10.59 -6.99 2.76
C LEU A 113 -12.02 -6.71 2.28
N THR A 114 -12.60 -5.55 2.59
CA THR A 114 -13.90 -5.14 2.06
C THR A 114 -13.88 -5.00 0.55
N ARG A 115 -12.83 -4.40 -0.03
CA ARG A 115 -12.71 -4.25 -1.50
C ARG A 115 -12.68 -5.58 -2.24
N THR A 116 -12.27 -6.67 -1.58
CA THR A 116 -12.27 -8.00 -2.21
C THR A 116 -13.66 -8.53 -2.54
N ASN A 117 -14.72 -8.02 -1.92
CA ASN A 117 -16.11 -8.37 -2.27
C ASN A 117 -16.55 -7.75 -3.61
N ARG A 118 -15.73 -6.86 -4.19
CA ARG A 118 -15.94 -6.18 -5.46
C ARG A 118 -17.25 -5.37 -5.54
N GLN A 119 -17.76 -4.96 -4.40
CA GLN A 119 -18.93 -4.08 -4.32
C GLN A 119 -18.51 -2.62 -4.18
N ILE A 120 -19.34 -1.75 -4.72
CA ILE A 120 -19.26 -0.32 -4.47
C ILE A 120 -20.30 0.05 -3.43
N GLY A 121 -19.95 0.97 -2.53
CA GLY A 121 -20.85 1.40 -1.47
C GLY A 121 -20.17 2.25 -0.41
N ARG A 122 -21.01 2.69 0.50
CA ARG A 122 -20.62 3.42 1.71
C ARG A 122 -21.50 2.97 2.85
N VAL A 123 -21.08 3.27 4.08
CA VAL A 123 -21.84 2.89 5.26
C VAL A 123 -23.25 3.52 5.27
N GLU A 124 -23.39 4.73 4.74
CA GLU A 124 -24.66 5.46 4.69
C GLU A 124 -25.68 4.84 3.71
N THR A 125 -25.19 4.17 2.65
CA THR A 125 -26.07 3.58 1.61
C THR A 125 -26.27 2.09 1.81
N GLU A 126 -25.22 1.34 2.16
CA GLU A 126 -25.22 -0.12 2.22
C GLU A 126 -25.27 -0.68 3.64
N GLY A 127 -25.00 0.18 4.63
CA GLY A 127 -24.84 -0.26 6.01
C GLY A 127 -23.51 -0.96 6.28
N SER A 128 -23.12 -0.97 7.55
CA SER A 128 -21.81 -1.50 7.98
C SER A 128 -21.65 -3.01 7.72
N ALA A 129 -22.74 -3.79 7.83
CA ALA A 129 -22.71 -5.25 7.62
C ALA A 129 -22.39 -5.65 6.16
N ALA A 130 -22.72 -4.80 5.18
CA ALA A 130 -22.43 -5.09 3.78
C ALA A 130 -20.92 -5.06 3.48
N ALA A 131 -20.12 -4.35 4.29
CA ALA A 131 -18.67 -4.36 4.18
C ALA A 131 -18.03 -5.72 4.53
N ASP A 132 -18.74 -6.55 5.27
CA ASP A 132 -18.29 -7.87 5.74
C ASP A 132 -18.72 -9.00 4.78
N ALA A 133 -19.70 -8.72 3.92
CA ALA A 133 -20.32 -9.73 3.08
C ALA A 133 -19.43 -10.12 1.89
N ASN A 134 -19.32 -11.43 1.62
CA ASN A 134 -18.63 -12.00 0.45
C ASN A 134 -17.17 -11.55 0.27
N VAL A 135 -16.48 -11.31 1.37
CA VAL A 135 -15.05 -10.95 1.33
C VAL A 135 -14.18 -12.17 1.03
N GLU A 136 -13.13 -11.96 0.23
CA GLU A 136 -12.23 -13.00 -0.25
C GLU A 136 -10.86 -12.91 0.43
N LYS A 137 -10.67 -13.70 1.51
CA LYS A 137 -9.40 -13.72 2.25
C LYS A 137 -8.20 -14.19 1.42
N ALA A 138 -8.44 -14.99 0.37
CA ALA A 138 -7.38 -15.41 -0.55
C ALA A 138 -6.78 -14.20 -1.28
N VAL A 139 -7.63 -13.30 -1.77
CA VAL A 139 -7.20 -12.06 -2.44
C VAL A 139 -6.44 -11.13 -1.48
N LEU A 140 -6.87 -11.05 -0.22
CA LEU A 140 -6.09 -10.31 0.79
C LEU A 140 -4.70 -10.93 0.99
N ARG A 141 -4.57 -12.26 1.02
CA ARG A 141 -3.27 -12.93 1.13
C ARG A 141 -2.34 -12.63 -0.05
N GLU A 142 -2.87 -12.58 -1.27
CA GLU A 142 -2.12 -12.15 -2.47
C GLU A 142 -1.63 -10.70 -2.32
N ALA A 143 -2.48 -9.80 -1.88
CA ALA A 143 -2.11 -8.41 -1.62
C ALA A 143 -1.03 -8.27 -0.55
N VAL A 144 -1.10 -9.05 0.53
CA VAL A 144 -0.09 -9.09 1.60
C VAL A 144 1.24 -9.62 1.08
N LEU A 145 1.26 -10.63 0.21
CA LEU A 145 2.49 -11.09 -0.43
C LEU A 145 3.11 -10.00 -1.30
N LEU A 146 2.31 -9.32 -2.14
CA LEU A 146 2.77 -8.16 -2.89
C LEU A 146 3.36 -7.09 -1.94
N GLN A 147 2.65 -6.75 -0.86
CA GLN A 147 3.09 -5.74 0.11
C GLN A 147 4.45 -6.10 0.74
N MET A 148 4.64 -7.36 1.11
CA MET A 148 5.86 -7.82 1.81
C MET A 148 7.04 -8.06 0.87
N THR A 149 6.80 -8.28 -0.43
CA THR A 149 7.85 -8.58 -1.41
C THR A 149 8.15 -7.43 -2.38
N TRP A 150 7.27 -6.42 -2.46
CA TRP A 150 7.47 -5.23 -3.29
C TRP A 150 8.53 -4.29 -2.71
N ASN A 151 9.06 -3.39 -3.57
CA ASN A 151 9.97 -2.33 -3.14
C ASN A 151 9.21 -1.26 -2.35
N GLY A 152 9.71 -0.89 -1.18
CA GLY A 152 9.09 0.08 -0.26
C GLY A 152 9.01 -0.42 1.18
N ALA A 153 8.37 0.35 2.04
CA ALA A 153 8.15 0.03 3.45
C ALA A 153 6.73 -0.52 3.68
N PRO A 154 6.55 -1.84 3.84
CA PRO A 154 5.25 -2.42 4.16
C PRO A 154 4.68 -1.81 5.42
N THR A 155 3.45 -1.34 5.35
CA THR A 155 2.76 -0.70 6.48
C THR A 155 1.39 -1.32 6.65
N VAL A 156 1.22 -2.04 7.75
CA VAL A 156 -0.05 -2.69 8.10
C VAL A 156 -0.93 -1.69 8.83
N TYR A 157 -2.11 -1.40 8.28
CA TYR A 157 -3.12 -0.66 9.02
C TYR A 157 -3.76 -1.60 10.03
N TYR A 158 -3.85 -1.15 11.30
CA TYR A 158 -4.30 -2.03 12.40
C TYR A 158 -5.58 -2.77 12.04
N GLY A 159 -5.60 -4.06 12.32
CA GLY A 159 -6.76 -4.92 12.09
C GLY A 159 -6.83 -5.55 10.70
N ASP A 160 -6.07 -5.10 9.69
CA ASP A 160 -6.01 -5.80 8.40
C ASP A 160 -5.51 -7.24 8.61
N GLU A 161 -4.52 -7.42 9.49
CA GLU A 161 -4.00 -8.73 9.87
C GLU A 161 -5.01 -9.60 10.64
N ALA A 162 -6.00 -8.96 11.28
CA ALA A 162 -7.02 -9.63 12.08
C ALA A 162 -8.37 -9.79 11.34
N GLY A 163 -8.43 -9.42 10.05
CA GLY A 163 -9.61 -9.56 9.23
C GLY A 163 -10.66 -8.45 9.42
N VAL A 164 -10.25 -7.28 9.88
CA VAL A 164 -11.16 -6.13 10.00
C VAL A 164 -11.56 -5.63 8.62
N THR A 165 -12.86 -5.45 8.44
CA THR A 165 -13.51 -4.88 7.26
C THR A 165 -13.99 -3.46 7.57
N GLY A 166 -14.53 -2.78 6.57
CA GLY A 166 -15.15 -1.46 6.70
C GLY A 166 -15.15 -0.68 5.40
N TRP A 167 -16.21 0.07 5.16
CA TRP A 167 -16.26 1.09 4.10
C TRP A 167 -15.25 2.20 4.40
N THR A 168 -15.30 3.31 3.70
CA THR A 168 -14.44 4.47 3.96
C THR A 168 -14.71 5.07 5.35
N ASP A 169 -13.88 6.02 5.79
CA ASP A 169 -14.08 6.77 7.03
C ASP A 169 -15.56 7.20 7.19
N PRO A 170 -16.20 6.95 8.37
CA PRO A 170 -15.62 6.45 9.61
C PRO A 170 -15.64 4.92 9.78
N ASP A 171 -16.28 4.15 8.89
CA ASP A 171 -16.53 2.71 9.06
C ASP A 171 -15.22 1.86 8.99
N ASN A 172 -14.20 2.32 8.31
CA ASN A 172 -12.88 1.68 8.28
C ASN A 172 -12.11 1.74 9.63
N ARG A 173 -12.57 2.58 10.57
CA ARG A 173 -11.96 2.78 11.89
C ARG A 173 -12.64 1.95 12.99
N ARG A 174 -13.18 0.78 12.64
CA ARG A 174 -13.76 -0.17 13.58
C ARG A 174 -12.73 -0.57 14.63
N THR A 175 -13.21 -0.91 15.83
CA THR A 175 -12.34 -1.38 16.92
C THR A 175 -11.63 -2.67 16.53
N TYR A 176 -10.43 -2.86 17.07
CA TYR A 176 -9.71 -4.13 16.92
C TYR A 176 -10.52 -5.28 17.56
N PRO A 177 -10.65 -6.43 16.90
CA PRO A 177 -11.55 -7.52 17.33
C PRO A 177 -10.94 -8.40 18.42
N TRP A 178 -10.52 -7.82 19.55
CA TRP A 178 -9.88 -8.54 20.65
C TRP A 178 -10.64 -9.80 21.04
N GLY A 179 -9.95 -10.95 21.02
CA GLY A 179 -10.50 -12.27 21.33
C GLY A 179 -11.35 -12.88 20.22
N ARG A 180 -11.44 -12.22 19.05
CA ARG A 180 -12.17 -12.70 17.86
C ARG A 180 -11.37 -12.48 16.59
N GLU A 181 -10.04 -12.36 16.71
CA GLU A 181 -9.14 -12.13 15.60
C GLU A 181 -9.16 -13.30 14.62
N ASP A 182 -8.97 -13.02 13.35
CA ASP A 182 -8.72 -14.06 12.35
C ASP A 182 -7.30 -14.59 12.50
N MET A 183 -7.16 -15.69 13.25
CA MET A 183 -5.86 -16.26 13.57
C MET A 183 -5.12 -16.83 12.35
N GLU A 184 -5.83 -17.23 11.29
CA GLU A 184 -5.21 -17.67 10.03
C GLU A 184 -4.58 -16.50 9.27
N LEU A 185 -5.27 -15.35 9.23
CA LEU A 185 -4.71 -14.13 8.64
C LEU A 185 -3.52 -13.61 9.44
N ILE A 186 -3.58 -13.64 10.77
CA ILE A 186 -2.44 -13.28 11.63
C ILE A 186 -1.25 -14.19 11.36
N ALA A 187 -1.47 -15.49 11.29
CA ALA A 187 -0.39 -16.45 11.00
C ALA A 187 0.22 -16.19 9.62
N PHE A 188 -0.61 -15.89 8.62
CA PHE A 188 -0.17 -15.58 7.28
C PHE A 188 0.67 -14.28 7.23
N HIS A 189 0.23 -13.20 7.88
CA HIS A 189 1.01 -11.96 7.99
C HIS A 189 2.36 -12.19 8.67
N LYS A 190 2.38 -12.95 9.76
CA LYS A 190 3.64 -13.32 10.44
C LYS A 190 4.59 -14.07 9.50
N ALA A 191 4.10 -15.03 8.73
CA ALA A 191 4.91 -15.78 7.77
C ALA A 191 5.45 -14.86 6.66
N ALA A 192 4.63 -14.01 6.07
CA ALA A 192 5.03 -13.07 5.04
C ALA A 192 6.05 -12.02 5.54
N ILE A 193 5.88 -11.53 6.77
CA ILE A 193 6.84 -10.64 7.44
C ILE A 193 8.16 -11.37 7.70
N SER A 194 8.11 -12.64 8.13
CA SER A 194 9.30 -13.46 8.35
C SER A 194 10.07 -13.68 7.06
N LEU A 195 9.39 -13.98 5.96
CA LEU A 195 9.98 -14.09 4.63
C LEU A 195 10.77 -12.82 4.26
N ARG A 196 10.16 -11.63 4.42
CA ARG A 196 10.84 -10.35 4.14
C ARG A 196 12.06 -10.12 5.04
N LYS A 197 12.02 -10.57 6.29
CA LYS A 197 13.17 -10.46 7.22
C LYS A 197 14.28 -11.44 6.88
N GLU A 198 13.94 -12.64 6.47
CA GLU A 198 14.87 -13.72 6.10
C GLU A 198 15.67 -13.36 4.84
N TYR A 199 15.03 -12.73 3.85
CA TYR A 199 15.64 -12.39 2.57
C TYR A 199 15.90 -10.87 2.45
N PRO A 200 17.15 -10.39 2.72
CA PRO A 200 17.49 -8.96 2.63
C PRO A 200 17.19 -8.35 1.26
N VAL A 201 17.31 -9.12 0.18
CA VAL A 201 17.00 -8.68 -1.18
C VAL A 201 15.56 -8.17 -1.33
N LEU A 202 14.62 -8.64 -0.54
CA LEU A 202 13.24 -8.13 -0.51
C LEU A 202 13.16 -6.70 0.06
N ARG A 203 14.16 -6.27 0.83
CA ARG A 203 14.22 -4.91 1.41
C ARG A 203 15.03 -3.95 0.55
N HIS A 204 16.14 -4.41 0.00
CA HIS A 204 17.15 -3.54 -0.63
C HIS A 204 17.39 -3.83 -2.12
N GLY A 205 16.97 -5.02 -2.59
CA GLY A 205 17.21 -5.45 -3.97
C GLY A 205 16.37 -4.68 -5.01
N SER A 206 16.83 -4.72 -6.21
CA SER A 206 16.10 -4.23 -7.38
C SER A 206 14.87 -5.10 -7.67
N LEU A 207 13.89 -4.52 -8.38
CA LEU A 207 12.68 -5.21 -8.82
C LEU A 207 12.68 -5.30 -10.34
N LYS A 208 12.35 -6.46 -10.88
CA LYS A 208 12.22 -6.68 -12.32
C LYS A 208 10.96 -7.46 -12.64
N GLN A 209 10.14 -6.95 -13.52
CA GLN A 209 9.08 -7.70 -14.16
C GLN A 209 9.66 -8.88 -14.95
N LEU A 210 9.12 -10.07 -14.75
CA LEU A 210 9.49 -11.29 -15.48
C LEU A 210 8.40 -11.71 -16.46
N TYR A 211 7.14 -11.63 -16.04
CA TYR A 211 6.00 -12.01 -16.87
C TYR A 211 4.73 -11.27 -16.40
N GLY A 212 3.78 -11.11 -17.32
CA GLY A 212 2.44 -10.59 -17.06
C GLY A 212 1.43 -11.20 -18.01
N ALA A 213 0.28 -11.60 -17.49
CA ALA A 213 -0.86 -12.05 -18.25
C ALA A 213 -2.14 -11.73 -17.45
N TYR A 214 -3.32 -12.00 -18.01
CA TYR A 214 -4.56 -11.80 -17.29
C TYR A 214 -4.56 -12.57 -15.97
N GLY A 215 -4.66 -11.83 -14.84
CA GLY A 215 -4.65 -12.38 -13.49
C GLY A 215 -3.28 -12.93 -13.02
N VAL A 216 -2.20 -12.71 -13.77
CA VAL A 216 -0.87 -13.24 -13.41
C VAL A 216 0.17 -12.15 -13.42
N LEU A 217 0.88 -11.99 -12.31
CA LEU A 217 2.07 -11.16 -12.17
C LEU A 217 3.25 -12.03 -11.74
N ALA A 218 4.38 -11.95 -12.48
CA ALA A 218 5.63 -12.54 -12.04
C ALA A 218 6.74 -11.48 -12.05
N TYR A 219 7.48 -11.39 -10.96
CA TYR A 219 8.60 -10.47 -10.81
C TYR A 219 9.70 -11.10 -9.95
N GLY A 220 10.89 -10.61 -10.12
CA GLY A 220 12.03 -10.99 -9.30
C GLY A 220 12.53 -9.82 -8.46
N ARG A 221 13.09 -10.14 -7.32
CA ARG A 221 13.90 -9.25 -6.50
C ARG A 221 15.34 -9.74 -6.54
N PHE A 222 16.28 -8.84 -6.75
CA PHE A 222 17.67 -9.25 -6.91
C PHE A 222 18.65 -8.13 -6.51
N ASP A 223 19.81 -8.54 -6.05
CA ASP A 223 21.01 -7.73 -5.90
C ASP A 223 22.23 -8.49 -6.46
N GLU A 224 23.43 -8.10 -6.07
CA GLU A 224 24.68 -8.75 -6.52
C GLU A 224 24.84 -10.17 -5.94
N THR A 225 24.20 -10.47 -4.83
CA THR A 225 24.39 -11.69 -4.03
C THR A 225 23.21 -12.64 -4.07
N GLU A 226 22.01 -12.13 -4.23
CA GLU A 226 20.77 -12.90 -4.05
C GLU A 226 19.75 -12.60 -5.14
N LYS A 227 18.95 -13.62 -5.50
CA LYS A 227 17.84 -13.51 -6.44
C LYS A 227 16.66 -14.35 -5.93
N ILE A 228 15.50 -13.77 -5.89
CA ILE A 228 14.20 -14.41 -5.57
C ILE A 228 13.20 -14.09 -6.65
#